data_414920b591f4439281f5c60941d0805e
#
_entry.id   414920b591f4439281f5c60941d0805e
#
_cell.length_a   1.000
_cell.length_b   1.000
_cell.length_c   1.000
_cell.angle_alpha   90.00
_cell.angle_beta   90.00
_cell.angle_gamma   90.00
#
_symmetry.space_group_name_H-M   'P 1'
#
loop_
_entity.id
_entity.type
_entity.pdbx_description
1 polymer ?
#
loop_
_entity_poly.entity_id
_entity_poly.type
_entity_poly.pdbx_seq_one_letter_code
_entity_poly.pdbx_strand_id
1 'polypeptide(L)'
;MGMHEYLKIKYQQNRRDFLRGSALGLGGIALGSLLGCNRKPSQKIISQILEEQNIPLGSPHFLPKAKRVIYLFQSGGPSQMELFDYKPKLYEMHGQEIPASVMGKNRISGMVNNQYSFPLAKPAANFSQFGKNGTYVSDLIPHTASMIDDLCVVRSMVTDQINHEPAVIFTQTGNQLSGRPCMGSWLSYG
;
A
#
# COMPACT_ATOMS: atom_id res chain seq x y z
N MET A 1 -40.54 24.56 -5.58
CA MET A 1 -39.39 23.65 -5.25
C MET A 1 -38.38 23.77 -6.37
N GLY A 2 -37.29 24.49 -6.14
CA GLY A 2 -36.35 24.84 -7.19
C GLY A 2 -35.45 23.67 -7.59
N MET A 3 -34.99 23.68 -8.84
CA MET A 3 -34.07 22.67 -9.41
C MET A 3 -32.86 22.38 -8.50
N HIS A 4 -32.46 23.38 -7.72
CA HIS A 4 -31.32 23.28 -6.79
C HIS A 4 -31.61 22.45 -5.53
N GLU A 5 -32.85 22.47 -5.04
CA GLU A 5 -33.29 21.61 -3.93
C GLU A 5 -33.49 20.17 -4.37
N TYR A 6 -34.01 19.96 -5.57
CA TYR A 6 -34.17 18.63 -6.14
C TYR A 6 -32.82 17.92 -6.35
N LEU A 7 -31.80 18.66 -6.80
CA LEU A 7 -30.44 18.14 -6.94
C LEU A 7 -29.80 17.84 -5.58
N LYS A 8 -30.02 18.64 -4.54
CA LYS A 8 -29.54 18.34 -3.17
C LYS A 8 -30.10 17.05 -2.63
N ILE A 9 -31.39 16.80 -2.81
CA ILE A 9 -32.05 15.57 -2.34
C ILE A 9 -31.52 14.34 -3.11
N LYS A 10 -31.28 14.48 -4.41
CA LYS A 10 -30.77 13.40 -5.27
C LYS A 10 -29.30 13.04 -4.97
N TYR A 11 -28.49 14.00 -4.52
CA TYR A 11 -27.07 13.77 -4.14
C TYR A 11 -26.92 13.19 -2.73
N GLN A 12 -27.92 13.21 -1.88
CA GLN A 12 -27.85 12.65 -0.53
C GLN A 12 -28.13 11.15 -0.46
N GLN A 13 -28.67 10.54 -1.51
CA GLN A 13 -28.77 9.07 -1.62
C GLN A 13 -27.50 8.51 -2.26
N ASN A 14 -26.45 8.40 -1.48
CA ASN A 14 -25.23 7.75 -1.98
C ASN A 14 -25.38 6.21 -1.88
N ARG A 15 -24.50 5.46 -2.56
CA ARG A 15 -24.50 4.00 -2.57
C ARG A 15 -24.45 3.38 -1.16
N ARG A 16 -23.93 4.10 -0.19
CA ARG A 16 -23.83 3.70 1.22
C ARG A 16 -25.19 3.67 1.88
N ASP A 17 -26.04 4.66 1.61
CA ASP A 17 -27.43 4.70 2.11
C ASP A 17 -28.31 3.66 1.43
N PHE A 18 -28.06 3.40 0.14
CA PHE A 18 -28.69 2.29 -0.58
C PHE A 18 -28.28 0.92 0.02
N LEU A 19 -26.98 0.71 0.28
CA LEU A 19 -26.49 -0.53 0.89
C LEU A 19 -26.96 -0.68 2.35
N ARG A 20 -27.04 0.41 3.12
CA ARG A 20 -27.61 0.38 4.47
C ARG A 20 -29.09 0.02 4.45
N GLY A 21 -29.86 0.60 3.54
CA GLY A 21 -31.29 0.27 3.35
C GLY A 21 -31.51 -1.18 2.90
N SER A 22 -30.63 -1.70 2.05
CA SER A 22 -30.69 -3.08 1.55
C SER A 22 -30.23 -4.12 2.58
N ALA A 23 -29.34 -3.75 3.52
CA ALA A 23 -28.87 -4.64 4.59
C ALA A 23 -29.96 -4.96 5.63
N LEU A 24 -31.00 -4.16 5.72
CA LEU A 24 -32.20 -4.43 6.54
C LEU A 24 -33.25 -5.33 5.84
N GLY A 25 -33.02 -5.70 4.57
CA GLY A 25 -33.84 -6.64 3.83
C GLY A 25 -33.48 -8.11 4.14
N LEU A 26 -34.23 -9.03 3.48
CA LEU A 26 -34.09 -10.50 3.63
C LEU A 26 -32.66 -11.03 3.57
N GLY A 27 -31.74 -10.37 2.85
CA GLY A 27 -30.32 -10.72 2.79
C GLY A 27 -29.57 -10.52 4.11
N GLY A 28 -29.93 -9.50 4.90
CA GLY A 28 -29.34 -9.25 6.22
C GLY A 28 -29.70 -10.32 7.25
N ILE A 29 -30.95 -10.82 7.18
CA ILE A 29 -31.40 -11.90 8.06
C ILE A 29 -30.72 -13.23 7.71
N ALA A 30 -30.58 -13.54 6.42
CA ALA A 30 -29.89 -14.74 5.95
C ALA A 30 -28.38 -14.72 6.29
N LEU A 31 -27.71 -13.56 6.12
CA LEU A 31 -26.29 -13.40 6.49
C LEU A 31 -26.08 -13.46 8.01
N GLY A 32 -26.98 -12.88 8.79
CA GLY A 32 -26.96 -12.94 10.25
C GLY A 32 -27.09 -14.36 10.80
N SER A 33 -27.89 -15.21 10.17
CA SER A 33 -28.06 -16.62 10.56
C SER A 33 -26.83 -17.47 10.21
N LEU A 34 -26.11 -17.16 9.11
CA LEU A 34 -24.88 -17.86 8.70
C LEU A 34 -23.66 -17.43 9.53
N LEU A 35 -23.60 -16.17 9.98
CA LEU A 35 -22.54 -15.65 10.81
C LEU A 35 -22.72 -15.94 12.31
N GLY A 36 -23.94 -16.34 12.74
CA GLY A 36 -24.25 -16.63 14.13
C GLY A 36 -23.73 -17.96 14.68
N CYS A 37 -23.32 -18.90 13.83
CA CYS A 37 -23.07 -20.27 14.24
C CYS A 37 -21.65 -20.62 14.71
N ASN A 38 -20.65 -19.70 14.71
CA ASN A 38 -19.30 -20.09 15.16
C ASN A 38 -18.45 -18.92 15.69
N ARG A 39 -18.94 -18.20 16.70
CA ARG A 39 -18.11 -17.18 17.37
C ARG A 39 -17.23 -17.79 18.44
N LYS A 40 -15.90 -17.84 18.20
CA LYS A 40 -14.91 -18.15 19.23
C LYS A 40 -14.92 -17.08 20.33
N PRO A 41 -14.61 -17.43 21.62
CA PRO A 41 -14.72 -16.49 22.77
C PRO A 41 -13.95 -15.18 22.61
N SER A 42 -12.86 -15.18 21.84
CA SER A 42 -12.06 -13.99 21.57
C SER A 42 -12.77 -12.93 20.70
N GLN A 43 -13.71 -13.35 19.84
CA GLN A 43 -14.49 -12.41 19.04
C GLN A 43 -15.56 -11.68 19.86
N LYS A 44 -16.05 -12.29 20.94
CA LYS A 44 -17.03 -11.69 21.84
C LYS A 44 -16.45 -10.51 22.61
N ILE A 45 -15.18 -10.59 23.00
CA ILE A 45 -14.48 -9.48 23.68
C ILE A 45 -14.26 -8.31 22.72
N ILE A 46 -13.85 -8.60 21.48
CA ILE A 46 -13.64 -7.55 20.46
C ILE A 46 -14.98 -6.89 20.10
N SER A 47 -16.07 -7.65 19.92
CA SER A 47 -17.38 -7.07 19.64
C SER A 47 -17.90 -6.22 20.80
N GLN A 48 -17.68 -6.62 22.05
CA GLN A 48 -18.05 -5.81 23.22
C GLN A 48 -17.26 -4.49 23.29
N ILE A 49 -15.96 -4.51 23.05
CA ILE A 49 -15.14 -3.30 23.00
C ILE A 49 -15.60 -2.37 21.86
N LEU A 50 -15.97 -2.91 20.72
CA LEU A 50 -16.47 -2.14 19.58
C LEU A 50 -17.88 -1.57 19.84
N GLU A 51 -18.76 -2.30 20.54
CA GLU A 51 -20.08 -1.85 20.94
C GLU A 51 -20.02 -0.77 22.02
N GLU A 52 -19.16 -0.92 23.02
CA GLU A 52 -18.93 0.10 24.08
C GLU A 52 -18.37 1.41 23.51
N GLN A 53 -17.56 1.36 22.45
CA GLN A 53 -16.99 2.54 21.82
C GLN A 53 -17.84 3.09 20.66
N ASN A 54 -18.99 2.52 20.40
CA ASN A 54 -19.89 2.91 19.29
C ASN A 54 -19.17 2.94 17.91
N ILE A 55 -18.23 1.99 17.69
CA ILE A 55 -17.41 1.91 16.48
C ILE A 55 -18.21 1.17 15.39
N PRO A 56 -18.52 1.80 14.26
CA PRO A 56 -19.31 1.19 13.19
C PRO A 56 -18.64 -0.07 12.61
N LEU A 57 -19.46 -1.03 12.18
CA LEU A 57 -18.97 -2.19 11.44
C LEU A 57 -18.17 -1.72 10.20
N GLY A 58 -16.94 -2.22 10.04
CA GLY A 58 -16.05 -1.77 9.00
C GLY A 58 -15.04 -0.68 9.43
N SER A 59 -15.01 -0.35 10.71
CA SER A 59 -14.01 0.55 11.28
C SER A 59 -12.60 -0.04 11.17
N PRO A 60 -11.56 0.80 11.10
CA PRO A 60 -10.19 0.33 11.03
C PRO A 60 -9.79 -0.48 12.27
N HIS A 61 -8.88 -1.43 12.11
CA HIS A 61 -8.39 -2.30 13.18
C HIS A 61 -7.70 -1.54 14.32
N PHE A 62 -7.25 -0.32 14.07
CA PHE A 62 -6.62 0.57 15.04
C PHE A 62 -7.31 1.92 15.01
N LEU A 63 -7.41 2.56 16.17
CA LEU A 63 -7.96 3.92 16.27
C LEU A 63 -7.12 4.88 15.38
N PRO A 64 -7.74 5.59 14.44
CA PRO A 64 -7.03 6.53 13.59
C PRO A 64 -6.53 7.72 14.40
N LYS A 65 -5.22 7.98 14.32
CA LYS A 65 -4.58 9.15 14.94
C LYS A 65 -4.38 10.28 13.93
N ALA A 66 -4.16 9.93 12.66
CA ALA A 66 -3.93 10.89 11.60
C ALA A 66 -5.25 11.51 11.13
N LYS A 67 -5.29 12.84 11.07
CA LYS A 67 -6.45 13.61 10.56
C LYS A 67 -6.31 13.98 9.08
N ARG A 68 -5.09 13.96 8.55
CA ARG A 68 -4.76 14.35 7.18
C ARG A 68 -3.65 13.45 6.66
N VAL A 69 -3.68 13.17 5.36
CA VAL A 69 -2.65 12.40 4.66
C VAL A 69 -2.13 13.25 3.51
N ILE A 70 -0.82 13.36 3.41
CA ILE A 70 -0.14 13.92 2.24
C ILE A 70 0.58 12.77 1.56
N TYR A 71 0.20 12.47 0.33
CA TYR A 71 0.80 11.40 -0.46
C TYR A 71 1.77 11.98 -1.48
N LEU A 72 3.07 11.85 -1.21
CA LEU A 72 4.14 12.30 -2.09
C LEU A 72 4.59 11.11 -2.95
N PHE A 73 4.03 11.02 -4.14
CA PHE A 73 4.34 9.93 -5.06
C PHE A 73 5.43 10.34 -6.04
N GLN A 74 6.49 9.56 -6.08
CA GLN A 74 7.57 9.71 -7.07
C GLN A 74 7.38 8.69 -8.17
N SER A 75 6.93 9.16 -9.33
CA SER A 75 6.75 8.35 -10.52
C SER A 75 8.10 7.84 -11.06
N GLY A 76 8.07 6.69 -11.72
CA GLY A 76 9.25 6.09 -12.33
C GLY A 76 10.06 5.18 -11.42
N GLY A 77 9.74 5.11 -10.14
CA GLY A 77 10.32 4.16 -9.19
C GLY A 77 11.82 4.39 -8.96
N PRO A 78 12.22 5.32 -8.08
CA PRO A 78 13.61 5.46 -7.67
C PRO A 78 14.16 4.12 -7.18
N SER A 79 15.40 3.80 -7.54
CA SER A 79 16.03 2.54 -7.15
C SER A 79 16.20 2.46 -5.63
N GLN A 80 15.56 1.51 -4.97
CA GLN A 80 15.70 1.30 -3.54
C GLN A 80 17.13 0.93 -3.16
N MET A 81 17.86 0.25 -4.05
CA MET A 81 19.26 -0.14 -3.83
C MET A 81 20.21 1.04 -3.88
N GLU A 82 19.82 2.15 -4.48
CA GLU A 82 20.58 3.41 -4.49
C GLU A 82 20.22 4.32 -3.32
N LEU A 83 19.11 4.09 -2.60
CA LEU A 83 18.59 5.04 -1.62
C LEU A 83 18.53 4.49 -0.19
N PHE A 84 17.85 3.36 0.06
CA PHE A 84 17.55 2.88 1.41
C PHE A 84 17.94 1.43 1.67
N ASP A 85 18.18 0.64 0.63
CA ASP A 85 18.38 -0.79 0.75
C ASP A 85 19.85 -1.16 0.54
N TYR A 86 20.68 -0.86 1.54
CA TYR A 86 22.10 -1.16 1.53
C TYR A 86 22.36 -2.67 1.46
N LYS A 87 23.08 -3.11 0.43
CA LYS A 87 23.44 -4.49 0.16
C LYS A 87 24.94 -4.65 -0.03
N PRO A 88 25.72 -4.92 1.04
CA PRO A 88 27.17 -5.01 0.96
C PRO A 88 27.66 -6.05 -0.06
N LYS A 89 26.95 -7.17 -0.22
CA LYS A 89 27.29 -8.19 -1.22
C LYS A 89 27.31 -7.70 -2.67
N LEU A 90 26.56 -6.65 -3.00
CA LEU A 90 26.62 -6.08 -4.34
C LEU A 90 27.97 -5.41 -4.64
N TYR A 91 28.67 -4.91 -3.62
CA TYR A 91 30.01 -4.36 -3.77
C TYR A 91 31.04 -5.45 -4.03
N GLU A 92 30.92 -6.59 -3.34
CA GLU A 92 31.80 -7.75 -3.48
C GLU A 92 31.62 -8.46 -4.84
N MET A 93 30.39 -8.52 -5.32
CA MET A 93 29.99 -9.26 -6.51
C MET A 93 29.84 -8.35 -7.74
N HIS A 94 30.25 -7.10 -7.68
CA HIS A 94 30.16 -6.17 -8.79
C HIS A 94 30.85 -6.70 -10.05
N GLY A 95 30.13 -6.68 -11.17
CA GLY A 95 30.58 -7.21 -12.46
C GLY A 95 30.50 -8.72 -12.62
N GLN A 96 30.18 -9.46 -11.57
CA GLN A 96 29.94 -10.91 -11.67
C GLN A 96 28.52 -11.19 -12.18
N GLU A 97 28.34 -12.30 -12.85
CA GLU A 97 27.02 -12.76 -13.31
C GLU A 97 26.10 -13.03 -12.14
N ILE A 98 24.82 -12.68 -12.27
CA ILE A 98 23.83 -12.95 -11.22
C ILE A 98 23.72 -14.46 -10.97
N PRO A 99 23.82 -14.94 -9.72
CA PRO A 99 23.70 -16.36 -9.42
C PRO A 99 22.31 -16.90 -9.80
N ALA A 100 22.26 -18.10 -10.35
CA ALA A 100 21.02 -18.76 -10.73
C ALA A 100 20.03 -18.90 -9.55
N SER A 101 20.55 -19.04 -8.33
CA SER A 101 19.75 -19.08 -7.11
C SER A 101 19.00 -17.77 -6.80
N VAL A 102 19.55 -16.63 -7.24
CA VAL A 102 18.93 -15.31 -7.09
C VAL A 102 18.01 -15.02 -8.26
N MET A 103 18.45 -15.30 -9.49
CA MET A 103 17.62 -15.13 -10.69
C MET A 103 16.38 -16.01 -10.61
N GLY A 104 16.54 -17.28 -10.21
CA GLY A 104 15.44 -18.20 -10.00
C GLY A 104 14.52 -18.32 -11.22
N LYS A 105 13.21 -18.38 -10.95
CA LYS A 105 12.14 -18.37 -11.96
C LYS A 105 11.53 -16.97 -12.13
N ASN A 106 12.25 -15.93 -11.75
CA ASN A 106 11.74 -14.57 -11.83
C ASN A 106 11.47 -14.18 -13.29
N ARG A 107 10.37 -13.49 -13.49
CA ARG A 107 9.99 -12.98 -14.78
C ARG A 107 10.91 -11.81 -15.17
N ILE A 108 11.53 -11.90 -16.31
CA ILE A 108 12.41 -10.87 -16.86
C ILE A 108 11.58 -9.90 -17.70
N SER A 109 11.92 -8.61 -17.67
CA SER A 109 11.29 -7.62 -18.51
C SER A 109 11.51 -7.95 -19.99
N GLY A 110 10.47 -7.76 -20.82
CA GLY A 110 10.60 -7.93 -22.28
C GLY A 110 11.67 -7.03 -22.94
N MET A 111 12.03 -5.93 -22.26
CA MET A 111 13.08 -5.02 -22.75
C MET A 111 14.48 -5.63 -22.74
N VAL A 112 14.72 -6.66 -21.93
CA VAL A 112 16.03 -7.32 -21.79
C VAL A 112 16.01 -8.77 -22.30
N ASN A 113 14.99 -9.19 -23.02
CA ASN A 113 14.87 -10.56 -23.55
C ASN A 113 16.03 -10.99 -24.46
N ASN A 114 16.71 -10.03 -25.08
CA ASN A 114 17.87 -10.29 -25.97
C ASN A 114 19.21 -10.17 -25.24
N GLN A 115 19.19 -9.99 -23.92
CA GLN A 115 20.39 -9.88 -23.11
C GLN A 115 20.83 -11.27 -22.65
N TYR A 116 22.08 -11.62 -22.94
CA TYR A 116 22.64 -12.93 -22.62
C TYR A 116 23.43 -12.96 -21.30
N SER A 117 23.68 -11.79 -20.72
CA SER A 117 24.45 -11.63 -19.49
C SER A 117 23.80 -10.60 -18.60
N PHE A 118 23.77 -10.90 -17.29
CA PHE A 118 23.15 -10.06 -16.27
C PHE A 118 24.15 -9.78 -15.15
N PRO A 119 25.18 -8.96 -15.40
CA PRO A 119 26.18 -8.64 -14.38
C PRO A 119 25.57 -7.83 -13.25
N LEU A 120 25.94 -8.17 -12.02
CA LEU A 120 25.53 -7.45 -10.82
C LEU A 120 26.22 -6.06 -10.79
N ALA A 121 25.45 -5.04 -10.49
CA ALA A 121 25.94 -3.68 -10.32
C ALA A 121 25.90 -3.27 -8.84
N LYS A 122 27.02 -2.80 -8.30
CA LYS A 122 27.02 -2.10 -7.02
C LYS A 122 26.29 -0.76 -7.16
N PRO A 123 25.72 -0.22 -6.07
CA PRO A 123 25.22 1.15 -6.06
C PRO A 123 26.30 2.15 -6.45
N ALA A 124 25.88 3.19 -7.18
CA ALA A 124 26.75 4.32 -7.50
C ALA A 124 26.97 5.22 -6.28
N ALA A 125 26.00 5.25 -5.38
CA ALA A 125 26.02 6.01 -4.15
C ALA A 125 26.73 5.29 -3.00
N ASN A 126 27.22 6.07 -2.04
CA ASN A 126 27.71 5.55 -0.78
C ASN A 126 26.58 5.54 0.27
N PHE A 127 26.74 4.65 1.25
CA PHE A 127 25.81 4.52 2.35
C PHE A 127 26.49 4.80 3.68
N SER A 128 25.80 5.53 4.55
CA SER A 128 26.21 5.79 5.92
C SER A 128 25.05 5.48 6.87
N GLN A 129 25.38 5.26 8.14
CA GLN A 129 24.40 5.05 9.17
C GLN A 129 23.93 6.39 9.76
N PHE A 130 22.61 6.55 9.86
CA PHE A 130 21.95 7.73 10.41
C PHE A 130 20.94 7.36 11.47
N GLY A 131 20.65 8.35 12.32
CA GLY A 131 19.67 8.21 13.40
C GLY A 131 20.10 7.30 14.54
N LYS A 132 19.25 7.20 15.55
CA LYS A 132 19.51 6.44 16.79
C LYS A 132 19.62 4.94 16.54
N ASN A 133 18.92 4.45 15.52
CA ASN A 133 18.88 3.03 15.16
C ASN A 133 19.97 2.62 14.16
N GLY A 134 20.83 3.55 13.72
CA GLY A 134 21.87 3.26 12.75
C GLY A 134 21.34 2.80 11.39
N THR A 135 20.26 3.42 10.90
CA THR A 135 19.67 3.08 9.60
C THR A 135 20.58 3.49 8.46
N TYR A 136 20.88 2.55 7.56
CA TYR A 136 21.64 2.87 6.36
C TYR A 136 20.82 3.70 5.38
N VAL A 137 21.34 4.84 4.99
CA VAL A 137 20.76 5.75 3.99
C VAL A 137 21.86 6.23 3.06
N SER A 138 21.51 6.41 1.78
CA SER A 138 22.39 6.89 0.74
C SER A 138 22.76 8.38 0.90
N ASP A 139 23.95 8.74 0.46
CA ASP A 139 24.42 10.12 0.36
C ASP A 139 23.66 10.95 -0.70
N LEU A 140 22.90 10.32 -1.58
CA LEU A 140 22.05 11.00 -2.56
C LEU A 140 20.85 11.73 -1.94
N ILE A 141 20.46 11.37 -0.73
CA ILE A 141 19.28 11.91 -0.05
C ILE A 141 19.60 12.43 1.37
N PRO A 142 20.53 13.37 1.51
CA PRO A 142 21.04 13.81 2.81
C PRO A 142 19.99 14.47 3.69
N HIS A 143 19.03 15.19 3.11
CA HIS A 143 17.92 15.80 3.86
C HIS A 143 16.98 14.76 4.42
N THR A 144 16.69 13.69 3.67
CA THR A 144 15.89 12.56 4.18
C THR A 144 16.64 11.81 5.26
N ALA A 145 17.95 11.62 5.08
CA ALA A 145 18.81 10.99 6.08
C ALA A 145 18.82 11.74 7.42
N SER A 146 18.77 13.08 7.40
CA SER A 146 18.71 13.88 8.64
C SER A 146 17.41 13.72 9.43
N MET A 147 16.34 13.23 8.81
CA MET A 147 15.02 13.00 9.42
C MET A 147 14.71 11.52 9.63
N ILE A 148 15.69 10.63 9.53
CA ILE A 148 15.45 9.18 9.47
C ILE A 148 14.78 8.63 10.73
N ASP A 149 14.98 9.26 11.88
CA ASP A 149 14.34 8.86 13.14
C ASP A 149 12.84 9.13 13.16
N ASP A 150 12.36 10.04 12.32
CA ASP A 150 10.94 10.38 12.17
C ASP A 150 10.26 9.57 11.06
N LEU A 151 11.00 8.72 10.36
CA LEU A 151 10.53 7.95 9.21
C LEU A 151 10.39 6.46 9.52
N CYS A 152 9.35 5.85 8.98
CA CYS A 152 9.22 4.40 8.90
C CYS A 152 9.56 3.93 7.48
N VAL A 153 10.74 3.33 7.31
CA VAL A 153 11.19 2.81 6.01
C VAL A 153 10.73 1.36 5.84
N VAL A 154 9.74 1.14 4.95
CA VAL A 154 9.20 -0.20 4.67
C VAL A 154 9.94 -0.80 3.47
N ARG A 155 10.86 -1.74 3.73
CA ARG A 155 11.70 -2.41 2.71
C ARG A 155 11.08 -3.70 2.14
N SER A 156 9.98 -4.16 2.72
CA SER A 156 9.33 -5.43 2.37
C SER A 156 8.21 -5.30 1.35
N MET A 157 8.07 -4.15 0.71
CA MET A 157 7.06 -3.95 -0.33
C MET A 157 7.44 -4.74 -1.59
N VAL A 158 6.47 -5.47 -2.14
CA VAL A 158 6.63 -6.27 -3.37
C VAL A 158 5.49 -5.99 -4.34
N THR A 159 5.77 -6.18 -5.62
CA THR A 159 4.77 -6.11 -6.68
C THR A 159 5.08 -7.13 -7.77
N ASP A 160 4.06 -7.69 -8.40
CA ASP A 160 4.19 -8.56 -9.57
C ASP A 160 4.34 -7.78 -10.88
N GLN A 161 4.30 -6.43 -10.78
CA GLN A 161 4.36 -5.56 -11.96
C GLN A 161 5.81 -5.27 -12.34
N ILE A 162 6.17 -5.60 -13.58
CA ILE A 162 7.51 -5.41 -14.11
C ILE A 162 7.68 -4.01 -14.71
N ASN A 163 6.64 -3.48 -15.36
CA ASN A 163 6.67 -2.18 -16.04
C ASN A 163 6.15 -1.07 -15.14
N HIS A 164 6.67 0.15 -15.34
CA HIS A 164 6.36 1.32 -14.53
C HIS A 164 4.86 1.66 -14.50
N GLU A 165 4.20 1.72 -15.66
CA GLU A 165 2.80 2.14 -15.74
C GLU A 165 1.85 1.23 -14.95
N PRO A 166 1.80 -0.10 -15.16
CA PRO A 166 0.94 -0.96 -14.36
C PRO A 166 1.36 -1.01 -12.89
N ALA A 167 2.66 -0.83 -12.56
CA ALA A 167 3.12 -0.74 -11.17
C ALA A 167 2.63 0.53 -10.48
N VAL A 168 2.62 1.68 -11.17
CA VAL A 168 2.06 2.94 -10.67
C VAL A 168 0.56 2.79 -10.42
N ILE A 169 -0.18 2.25 -11.38
CA ILE A 169 -1.62 2.00 -11.23
C ILE A 169 -1.87 1.08 -10.03
N PHE A 170 -1.10 0.00 -9.91
CA PHE A 170 -1.23 -0.95 -8.80
C PHE A 170 -0.96 -0.29 -7.44
N THR A 171 0.10 0.50 -7.33
CA THR A 171 0.46 1.21 -6.08
C THR A 171 -0.63 2.18 -5.64
N GLN A 172 -1.28 2.86 -6.58
CA GLN A 172 -2.28 3.87 -6.28
C GLN A 172 -3.68 3.30 -6.06
N THR A 173 -4.02 2.18 -6.70
CA THR A 173 -5.40 1.67 -6.75
C THR A 173 -5.57 0.26 -6.19
N GLY A 174 -4.47 -0.45 -5.92
CA GLY A 174 -4.49 -1.86 -5.53
C GLY A 174 -4.79 -2.83 -6.69
N ASN A 175 -4.79 -2.35 -7.94
CA ASN A 175 -5.04 -3.17 -9.13
C ASN A 175 -4.21 -2.70 -10.32
N GLN A 176 -3.72 -3.62 -11.14
CA GLN A 176 -2.94 -3.31 -12.34
C GLN A 176 -3.76 -2.70 -13.48
N LEU A 177 -5.08 -2.89 -13.47
CA LEU A 177 -5.98 -2.35 -14.49
C LEU A 177 -6.42 -0.94 -14.10
N SER A 178 -6.35 -0.01 -15.05
CA SER A 178 -6.82 1.36 -14.90
C SER A 178 -8.34 1.45 -14.64
N GLY A 179 -8.80 2.63 -14.19
CA GLY A 179 -10.21 2.90 -13.96
C GLY A 179 -10.71 2.62 -12.54
N ARG A 180 -9.84 2.15 -11.63
CA ARG A 180 -10.19 2.01 -10.21
C ARG A 180 -9.84 3.28 -9.43
N PRO A 181 -10.63 3.63 -8.39
CA PRO A 181 -10.36 4.80 -7.55
C PRO A 181 -9.04 4.64 -6.78
N CYS A 182 -8.29 5.71 -6.70
CA CYS A 182 -7.12 5.79 -5.82
C CYS A 182 -7.52 6.04 -4.35
N MET A 183 -6.55 5.98 -3.44
CA MET A 183 -6.77 6.22 -2.01
C MET A 183 -7.46 7.56 -1.73
N GLY A 184 -7.04 8.65 -2.41
CA GLY A 184 -7.66 9.95 -2.25
C GLY A 184 -9.12 9.99 -2.70
N SER A 185 -9.45 9.29 -3.78
CA SER A 185 -10.84 9.15 -4.24
C SER A 185 -11.71 8.41 -3.23
N TRP A 186 -11.18 7.34 -2.62
CA TRP A 186 -11.88 6.61 -1.57
C TRP A 186 -12.11 7.46 -0.32
N LEU A 187 -11.10 8.23 0.11
CA LEU A 187 -11.24 9.14 1.24
C LEU A 187 -12.25 10.26 0.99
N SER A 188 -12.33 10.75 -0.25
CA SER A 188 -13.32 11.77 -0.62
C SER A 188 -14.73 11.22 -0.78
N TYR A 189 -14.85 9.94 -1.10
CA TYR A 189 -16.14 9.27 -1.28
C TYR A 189 -16.81 8.93 0.06
N GLY A 190 -16.06 8.63 1.08
CA GLY A 190 -16.62 8.10 2.26
C GLY A 190 -16.31 8.33 3.58
#